data_dbd781f86381aea4b251310aa88cd4a9
#
_entry.id   dbd781f86381aea4b251310aa88cd4a9
#
_cell.length_a   1.000
_cell.length_b   1.000
_cell.length_c   1.000
_cell.angle_alpha   90.00
_cell.angle_beta   90.00
_cell.angle_gamma   90.00
#
_symmetry.space_group_name_H-M   'P 1'
#
loop_
_entity.id
_entity.type
_entity.pdbx_description
1 polymer ?
#
loop_
_entity_poly.entity_id
_entity_poly.type
_entity_poly.pdbx_seq_one_letter_code
_entity_poly.pdbx_strand_id
1 'polypeptide(L)'
;MNFHRMESLLLAGKRVLIREDFNVPVKDGVVGNDTRLRAALPTIKLALELGAQVIVMSHLGRPQEGVAASDQQEFSLAPVAAHLSTLLGSPVVLDNSALDNSALGNDAPNQQNAASVTLLENVRMNIGEGQNDDALAKRYAALCDVFVMDAFGTAHRAQASTHGVAKFAPIACAGPLLAGELDALQKSLHAPERPMLAIVGGAKVSSKLEVLKSLATKVDHLIVGGGIANTFLAASGINVGKSLCETDLIPLAKELMAQTSIPLPIDVVVAKEFSAEAAATTKLVAEISDDDMILDIGPQTAAMFADTIAAMKTIIWNGPVGVFEIPQFAHGTEAIAKAVAANAGFSIAGGGETIAAIDTFGVTKSISYISTGGGAFLEYVQGEVLPAVDILLQRAASSE
;
A
#
# COMPACT_ATOMS: atom_id res chain seq x y z
N MET A 1 16.06 7.41 -7.87
CA MET A 1 16.49 7.69 -6.48
C MET A 1 17.85 7.03 -6.27
N ASN A 2 18.80 7.71 -5.58
CA ASN A 2 20.14 7.17 -5.34
C ASN A 2 20.21 6.56 -3.93
N PHE A 3 19.90 5.29 -3.80
CA PHE A 3 20.07 4.46 -2.61
C PHE A 3 20.71 3.13 -2.98
N HIS A 4 21.38 2.49 -2.04
CA HIS A 4 21.94 1.15 -2.28
C HIS A 4 20.82 0.14 -2.48
N ARG A 5 20.98 -0.75 -3.47
CA ARG A 5 20.05 -1.86 -3.74
C ARG A 5 20.71 -3.17 -3.30
N MET A 6 19.93 -4.04 -2.70
CA MET A 6 20.42 -5.33 -2.19
C MET A 6 21.14 -6.14 -3.28
N GLU A 7 20.63 -6.14 -4.52
CA GLU A 7 21.16 -6.90 -5.65
C GLU A 7 22.60 -6.46 -6.05
N SER A 8 23.00 -5.26 -5.69
CA SER A 8 24.33 -4.73 -6.00
C SER A 8 25.38 -5.02 -4.92
N LEU A 9 24.99 -5.67 -3.81
CA LEU A 9 25.87 -5.88 -2.67
C LEU A 9 26.45 -7.31 -2.64
N LEU A 10 27.65 -7.44 -2.09
CA LEU A 10 28.26 -8.74 -1.80
C LEU A 10 27.74 -9.26 -0.45
N LEU A 11 26.83 -10.25 -0.50
CA LEU A 11 26.13 -10.78 0.68
C LEU A 11 26.71 -12.12 1.19
N ALA A 12 27.60 -12.77 0.45
CA ALA A 12 28.15 -14.08 0.81
C ALA A 12 28.82 -14.04 2.21
N GLY A 13 28.32 -14.89 3.12
CA GLY A 13 28.77 -14.98 4.50
C GLY A 13 28.36 -13.79 5.40
N LYS A 14 27.60 -12.83 4.90
CA LYS A 14 27.11 -11.69 5.68
C LYS A 14 25.81 -12.05 6.43
N ARG A 15 25.65 -11.46 7.62
CA ARG A 15 24.37 -11.45 8.33
C ARG A 15 23.50 -10.36 7.71
N VAL A 16 22.39 -10.75 7.12
CA VAL A 16 21.46 -9.84 6.43
C VAL A 16 20.16 -9.79 7.19
N LEU A 17 19.84 -8.63 7.76
CA LEU A 17 18.60 -8.37 8.47
C LEU A 17 17.60 -7.71 7.52
N ILE A 18 16.53 -8.41 7.18
CA ILE A 18 15.51 -7.96 6.22
C ILE A 18 14.26 -7.54 6.98
N ARG A 19 13.79 -6.30 6.76
CA ARG A 19 12.50 -5.80 7.28
C ARG A 19 11.42 -6.04 6.26
N GLU A 20 10.52 -6.96 6.57
CA GLU A 20 9.37 -7.36 5.74
C GLU A 20 8.03 -6.93 6.36
N ASP A 21 6.98 -6.85 5.56
CA ASP A 21 5.61 -6.61 6.02
C ASP A 21 4.78 -7.91 6.02
N PHE A 22 4.79 -8.63 7.13
CA PHE A 22 4.01 -9.84 7.35
C PHE A 22 2.73 -9.59 8.17
N ASN A 23 2.21 -8.37 8.13
CA ASN A 23 0.96 -8.03 8.80
C ASN A 23 -0.23 -8.60 8.00
N VAL A 24 -0.45 -9.88 8.15
CA VAL A 24 -1.47 -10.68 7.47
C VAL A 24 -2.58 -11.11 8.44
N PRO A 25 -3.80 -11.39 7.95
CA PRO A 25 -4.85 -11.94 8.81
C PRO A 25 -4.46 -13.37 9.26
N VAL A 26 -4.45 -13.57 10.58
CA VAL A 26 -4.27 -14.87 11.21
C VAL A 26 -5.54 -15.21 11.99
N LYS A 27 -6.10 -16.38 11.75
CA LYS A 27 -7.27 -16.89 12.46
C LYS A 27 -7.00 -18.33 12.91
N ASP A 28 -7.22 -18.61 14.18
CA ASP A 28 -7.00 -19.94 14.78
C ASP A 28 -5.62 -20.53 14.48
N GLY A 29 -4.58 -19.67 14.48
CA GLY A 29 -3.19 -20.06 14.18
C GLY A 29 -2.90 -20.32 12.70
N VAL A 30 -3.83 -19.99 11.79
CA VAL A 30 -3.68 -20.17 10.35
C VAL A 30 -3.63 -18.82 9.64
N VAL A 31 -2.65 -18.65 8.76
CA VAL A 31 -2.54 -17.49 7.86
C VAL A 31 -3.65 -17.58 6.81
N GLY A 32 -4.50 -16.57 6.71
CA GLY A 32 -5.60 -16.49 5.74
C GLY A 32 -5.12 -16.03 4.37
N ASN A 33 -4.87 -14.74 4.22
CA ASN A 33 -4.32 -14.19 2.96
C ASN A 33 -2.80 -14.05 3.07
N ASP A 34 -2.06 -14.77 2.22
CA ASP A 34 -0.60 -14.82 2.23
C ASP A 34 0.09 -13.95 1.18
N THR A 35 -0.65 -13.05 0.53
CA THR A 35 -0.14 -12.20 -0.56
C THR A 35 1.14 -11.46 -0.17
N ARG A 36 1.21 -10.90 1.05
CA ARG A 36 2.41 -10.20 1.54
C ARG A 36 3.59 -11.13 1.76
N LEU A 37 3.35 -12.33 2.27
CA LEU A 37 4.42 -13.33 2.42
C LEU A 37 4.98 -13.72 1.05
N ARG A 38 4.10 -13.95 0.07
CA ARG A 38 4.53 -14.28 -1.31
C ARG A 38 5.30 -13.14 -1.96
N ALA A 39 4.92 -11.88 -1.70
CA ALA A 39 5.63 -10.71 -2.21
C ALA A 39 7.06 -10.60 -1.66
N ALA A 40 7.31 -11.04 -0.43
CA ALA A 40 8.62 -11.03 0.21
C ALA A 40 9.53 -12.21 -0.20
N LEU A 41 8.96 -13.31 -0.74
CA LEU A 41 9.75 -14.49 -1.11
C LEU A 41 10.92 -14.19 -2.05
N PRO A 42 10.79 -13.38 -3.11
CA PRO A 42 11.90 -13.07 -4.00
C PRO A 42 13.11 -12.50 -3.26
N THR A 43 12.89 -11.57 -2.33
CA THR A 43 13.95 -10.92 -1.53
C THR A 43 14.65 -11.93 -0.63
N ILE A 44 13.89 -12.74 0.10
CA ILE A 44 14.46 -13.76 0.99
C ILE A 44 15.25 -14.80 0.21
N LYS A 45 14.70 -15.30 -0.91
CA LYS A 45 15.38 -16.27 -1.78
C LYS A 45 16.66 -15.69 -2.38
N LEU A 46 16.62 -14.47 -2.89
CA LEU A 46 17.80 -13.79 -3.42
C LEU A 46 18.91 -13.68 -2.37
N ALA A 47 18.57 -13.30 -1.14
CA ALA A 47 19.55 -13.22 -0.05
C ALA A 47 20.19 -14.59 0.23
N LEU A 48 19.39 -15.65 0.27
CA LEU A 48 19.88 -17.03 0.44
C LEU A 48 20.75 -17.48 -0.74
N GLU A 49 20.35 -17.23 -1.98
CA GLU A 49 21.10 -17.54 -3.20
C GLU A 49 22.45 -16.81 -3.27
N LEU A 50 22.50 -15.59 -2.74
CA LEU A 50 23.74 -14.81 -2.61
C LEU A 50 24.61 -15.24 -1.42
N GLY A 51 24.22 -16.31 -0.70
CA GLY A 51 25.01 -16.91 0.38
C GLY A 51 24.95 -16.15 1.70
N ALA A 52 23.91 -15.35 1.92
CA ALA A 52 23.70 -14.62 3.17
C ALA A 52 23.19 -15.52 4.29
N GLN A 53 23.47 -15.11 5.53
CA GLN A 53 22.79 -15.58 6.73
C GLN A 53 21.58 -14.68 6.96
N VAL A 54 20.37 -15.22 6.70
CA VAL A 54 19.14 -14.41 6.62
C VAL A 54 18.42 -14.34 7.96
N ILE A 55 18.24 -13.14 8.44
CA ILE A 55 17.41 -12.80 9.59
C ILE A 55 16.28 -11.91 9.06
N VAL A 56 15.03 -12.25 9.36
CA VAL A 56 13.86 -11.47 8.97
C VAL A 56 13.20 -10.89 10.21
N MET A 57 12.77 -9.65 10.13
CA MET A 57 11.95 -9.02 11.16
C MET A 57 10.67 -8.44 10.55
N SER A 58 9.58 -8.55 11.27
CA SER A 58 8.29 -8.04 10.85
C SER A 58 7.39 -7.71 12.03
N HIS A 59 6.20 -7.20 11.74
CA HIS A 59 5.15 -6.96 12.72
C HIS A 59 3.87 -7.71 12.35
N LEU A 60 3.04 -7.95 13.37
CA LEU A 60 1.68 -8.48 13.23
C LEU A 60 0.75 -7.73 14.18
N GLY A 61 -0.32 -7.15 13.64
CA GLY A 61 -1.32 -6.46 14.43
C GLY A 61 -0.79 -5.27 15.24
N ARG A 62 -1.36 -5.10 16.43
CA ARG A 62 -1.03 -4.00 17.36
C ARG A 62 -0.87 -4.52 18.78
N PRO A 63 0.20 -5.27 19.06
CA PRO A 63 0.49 -5.72 20.40
C PRO A 63 0.82 -4.55 21.33
N GLN A 64 0.78 -4.80 22.63
CA GLN A 64 1.27 -3.88 23.65
C GLN A 64 2.79 -4.02 23.78
N GLU A 65 3.51 -2.91 23.69
CA GLU A 65 4.95 -2.88 23.89
C GLU A 65 5.32 -3.31 25.31
N GLY A 66 6.37 -4.12 25.46
CA GLY A 66 6.88 -4.60 26.74
C GLY A 66 6.10 -5.76 27.38
N VAL A 67 5.03 -6.23 26.74
CA VAL A 67 4.32 -7.43 27.15
C VAL A 67 4.88 -8.64 26.42
N ALA A 68 5.07 -9.75 27.15
CA ALA A 68 5.63 -10.97 26.56
C ALA A 68 4.70 -11.58 25.48
N ALA A 69 5.28 -12.23 24.48
CA ALA A 69 4.51 -12.88 23.43
C ALA A 69 3.58 -13.98 23.97
N SER A 70 3.95 -14.65 25.09
CA SER A 70 3.10 -15.62 25.78
C SER A 70 1.76 -15.06 26.25
N ASP A 71 1.72 -13.76 26.57
CA ASP A 71 0.56 -13.09 27.16
C ASP A 71 -0.29 -12.35 26.10
N GLN A 72 0.15 -12.38 24.83
CA GLN A 72 -0.51 -11.79 23.66
C GLN A 72 -0.25 -12.64 22.40
N GLN A 73 -0.55 -13.93 22.49
CA GLN A 73 -0.22 -14.94 21.48
C GLN A 73 -0.86 -14.68 20.10
N GLU A 74 -1.99 -13.96 20.05
CA GLU A 74 -2.65 -13.56 18.82
C GLU A 74 -1.79 -12.65 17.93
N PHE A 75 -0.76 -12.02 18.49
CA PHE A 75 0.20 -11.18 17.77
C PHE A 75 1.56 -11.86 17.53
N SER A 76 1.73 -13.13 17.95
CA SER A 76 2.96 -13.88 17.69
C SER A 76 3.11 -14.18 16.20
N LEU A 77 4.35 -14.09 15.70
CA LEU A 77 4.72 -14.48 14.35
C LEU A 77 4.90 -16.00 14.17
N ALA A 78 4.61 -16.83 15.17
CA ALA A 78 4.72 -18.28 15.06
C ALA A 78 3.91 -18.89 13.89
N PRO A 79 2.63 -18.50 13.64
CA PRO A 79 1.89 -18.97 12.48
C PRO A 79 2.51 -18.52 11.14
N VAL A 80 3.08 -17.31 11.13
CA VAL A 80 3.77 -16.76 9.95
C VAL A 80 5.05 -17.55 9.66
N ALA A 81 5.85 -17.88 10.68
CA ALA A 81 7.06 -18.69 10.54
C ALA A 81 6.75 -20.07 9.95
N ALA A 82 5.71 -20.74 10.46
CA ALA A 82 5.26 -22.04 9.95
C ALA A 82 4.82 -21.97 8.47
N HIS A 83 4.02 -20.94 8.14
CA HIS A 83 3.55 -20.73 6.76
C HIS A 83 4.71 -20.39 5.80
N LEU A 84 5.61 -19.50 6.23
CA LEU A 84 6.78 -19.09 5.45
C LEU A 84 7.73 -20.27 5.21
N SER A 85 7.91 -21.18 6.19
CA SER A 85 8.65 -22.43 6.02
C SER A 85 8.09 -23.27 4.88
N THR A 86 6.76 -23.36 4.79
CA THR A 86 6.08 -24.08 3.69
C THR A 86 6.33 -23.42 2.34
N LEU A 87 6.23 -22.09 2.28
CA LEU A 87 6.42 -21.32 1.03
C LEU A 87 7.88 -21.35 0.54
N LEU A 88 8.85 -21.37 1.45
CA LEU A 88 10.28 -21.44 1.12
C LEU A 88 10.74 -22.87 0.82
N GLY A 89 10.03 -23.89 1.32
CA GLY A 89 10.47 -25.27 1.26
C GLY A 89 11.68 -25.55 2.16
N SER A 90 11.95 -24.69 3.14
CA SER A 90 13.07 -24.80 4.09
C SER A 90 12.64 -24.26 5.46
N PRO A 91 13.29 -24.71 6.57
CA PRO A 91 12.92 -24.28 7.90
C PRO A 91 13.06 -22.76 8.12
N VAL A 92 12.03 -22.17 8.74
CA VAL A 92 12.08 -20.82 9.31
C VAL A 92 11.96 -20.95 10.83
N VAL A 93 12.98 -20.49 11.54
CA VAL A 93 13.06 -20.59 12.99
C VAL A 93 12.61 -19.29 13.61
N LEU A 94 11.56 -19.32 14.45
CA LEU A 94 11.15 -18.15 15.21
C LEU A 94 12.12 -17.94 16.38
N ASP A 95 12.68 -16.75 16.48
CA ASP A 95 13.56 -16.34 17.56
C ASP A 95 12.84 -15.36 18.51
N ASN A 96 12.55 -15.85 19.71
CA ASN A 96 11.90 -15.08 20.79
C ASN A 96 12.90 -14.30 21.65
N SER A 97 14.21 -14.52 21.50
CA SER A 97 15.24 -13.89 22.35
C SER A 97 15.35 -12.38 22.11
N ALA A 98 14.95 -11.92 20.93
CA ALA A 98 14.91 -10.50 20.59
C ALA A 98 13.97 -9.66 21.47
N LEU A 99 13.01 -10.32 22.17
CA LEU A 99 12.09 -9.68 23.13
C LEU A 99 12.65 -9.58 24.55
N ASP A 100 13.65 -10.36 24.85
CA ASP A 100 14.28 -10.29 26.16
C ASP A 100 15.27 -9.12 26.21
N ASN A 101 14.88 -8.06 26.95
CA ASN A 101 15.72 -6.86 27.15
C ASN A 101 17.09 -7.19 27.76
N SER A 102 17.28 -8.39 28.33
CA SER A 102 18.54 -8.86 28.88
C SER A 102 19.41 -9.62 27.87
N ALA A 103 18.82 -10.20 26.82
CA ALA A 103 19.47 -11.20 25.94
C ALA A 103 20.01 -10.66 24.61
N LEU A 104 19.68 -9.43 24.19
CA LEU A 104 20.29 -8.81 23.01
C LEU A 104 21.73 -8.30 23.26
N GLY A 105 22.44 -8.96 24.15
CA GLY A 105 23.86 -8.76 24.38
C GLY A 105 24.68 -9.84 23.68
N ASN A 106 25.39 -9.45 22.61
CA ASN A 106 26.51 -10.13 21.98
C ASN A 106 26.34 -11.54 21.39
N ASP A 107 25.29 -12.27 21.67
CA ASP A 107 25.06 -13.57 21.05
C ASP A 107 24.18 -13.41 19.82
N ALA A 108 24.81 -13.52 18.63
CA ALA A 108 24.07 -13.66 17.40
C ALA A 108 23.04 -14.82 17.52
N PRO A 109 21.83 -14.70 16.91
CA PRO A 109 20.84 -15.79 16.94
C PRO A 109 21.52 -17.12 16.72
N ASN A 110 21.21 -18.12 17.56
CA ASN A 110 21.90 -19.40 17.56
C ASN A 110 21.76 -20.08 16.21
N GLN A 111 22.73 -19.85 15.31
CA GLN A 111 22.73 -20.31 13.91
C GLN A 111 23.11 -21.78 13.87
N GLN A 112 22.13 -22.67 14.06
CA GLN A 112 22.40 -24.10 14.01
C GLN A 112 22.47 -24.69 12.60
N ASN A 113 22.09 -23.93 11.54
CA ASN A 113 22.24 -24.40 10.15
C ASN A 113 22.31 -23.23 9.15
N ALA A 114 23.32 -23.21 8.28
CA ALA A 114 23.51 -22.21 7.22
C ALA A 114 22.37 -22.16 6.15
N ALA A 115 21.38 -23.06 6.26
CA ALA A 115 20.26 -23.19 5.32
C ALA A 115 18.91 -22.74 5.92
N SER A 116 18.88 -22.19 7.13
CA SER A 116 17.63 -21.78 7.78
C SER A 116 17.50 -20.25 7.84
N VAL A 117 16.28 -19.77 7.65
CA VAL A 117 15.91 -18.38 7.87
C VAL A 117 15.54 -18.20 9.35
N THR A 118 16.07 -17.18 10.01
CA THR A 118 15.60 -16.79 11.34
C THR A 118 14.56 -15.69 11.22
N LEU A 119 13.38 -15.88 11.79
CA LEU A 119 12.36 -14.84 11.93
C LEU A 119 12.37 -14.33 13.37
N LEU A 120 12.63 -13.06 13.59
CA LEU A 120 12.50 -12.45 14.92
C LEU A 120 11.00 -12.38 15.29
N GLU A 121 10.69 -12.51 16.57
CA GLU A 121 9.34 -12.29 17.06
C GLU A 121 8.92 -10.83 16.81
N ASN A 122 7.61 -10.59 16.78
CA ASN A 122 6.95 -9.35 16.45
C ASN A 122 7.64 -8.10 17.01
N VAL A 123 8.27 -7.31 16.15
CA VAL A 123 9.06 -6.13 16.55
C VAL A 123 8.26 -5.11 17.37
N ARG A 124 6.92 -5.06 17.19
CA ARG A 124 6.04 -4.15 17.93
C ARG A 124 5.84 -4.52 19.40
N MET A 125 6.32 -5.66 19.83
CA MET A 125 6.36 -6.04 21.26
C MET A 125 7.56 -5.41 21.99
N ASN A 126 8.58 -4.93 21.27
CA ASN A 126 9.76 -4.32 21.87
C ASN A 126 9.48 -2.89 22.31
N ILE A 127 9.86 -2.56 23.55
CA ILE A 127 9.75 -1.19 24.09
C ILE A 127 10.63 -0.27 23.26
N GLY A 128 10.04 0.83 22.78
CA GLY A 128 10.72 1.84 21.98
C GLY A 128 10.57 1.64 20.45
N GLU A 129 9.90 0.58 20.00
CA GLU A 129 9.67 0.38 18.57
C GLU A 129 8.91 1.55 17.94
N GLY A 130 7.77 1.91 18.56
CA GLY A 130 6.92 3.00 18.05
C GLY A 130 7.55 4.38 18.15
N GLN A 131 8.41 4.60 19.14
CA GLN A 131 9.11 5.87 19.35
C GLN A 131 10.42 6.01 18.56
N ASN A 132 10.77 5.01 17.75
CA ASN A 132 12.03 5.00 17.00
C ASN A 132 13.25 5.14 17.93
N ASP A 133 13.26 4.41 19.06
CA ASP A 133 14.28 4.51 20.09
C ASP A 133 15.66 4.08 19.58
N ASP A 134 16.65 4.95 19.77
CA ASP A 134 18.02 4.73 19.29
C ASP A 134 18.71 3.53 19.96
N ALA A 135 18.37 3.20 21.22
CA ALA A 135 18.98 2.05 21.90
C ALA A 135 18.45 0.74 21.30
N LEU A 136 17.14 0.64 21.07
CA LEU A 136 16.54 -0.51 20.38
C LEU A 136 17.06 -0.62 18.95
N ALA A 137 17.13 0.48 18.22
CA ALA A 137 17.64 0.53 16.84
C ALA A 137 19.10 0.04 16.73
N LYS A 138 19.98 0.42 17.68
CA LYS A 138 21.36 -0.09 17.75
C LYS A 138 21.42 -1.58 18.04
N ARG A 139 20.49 -2.10 18.85
CA ARG A 139 20.38 -3.54 19.12
C ARG A 139 20.03 -4.30 17.85
N TYR A 140 19.03 -3.84 17.07
CA TYR A 140 18.74 -4.42 15.76
C TYR A 140 19.93 -4.34 14.80
N ALA A 141 20.61 -3.19 14.75
CA ALA A 141 21.79 -3.01 13.89
C ALA A 141 22.95 -3.96 14.25
N ALA A 142 23.10 -4.32 15.53
CA ALA A 142 24.11 -5.27 15.98
C ALA A 142 23.88 -6.71 15.47
N LEU A 143 22.66 -7.04 15.06
CA LEU A 143 22.31 -8.37 14.51
C LEU A 143 22.79 -8.57 13.07
N CYS A 144 23.22 -7.51 12.37
CA CYS A 144 23.50 -7.59 10.93
C CYS A 144 24.77 -6.88 10.51
N ASP A 145 25.30 -7.30 9.37
CA ASP A 145 26.30 -6.59 8.59
C ASP A 145 25.66 -5.75 7.49
N VAL A 146 24.46 -6.17 7.03
CA VAL A 146 23.64 -5.45 6.06
C VAL A 146 22.18 -5.45 6.54
N PHE A 147 21.59 -4.26 6.62
CA PHE A 147 20.17 -4.06 6.81
C PHE A 147 19.49 -3.85 5.47
N VAL A 148 18.42 -4.57 5.22
CA VAL A 148 17.57 -4.47 4.03
C VAL A 148 16.19 -3.99 4.43
N MET A 149 15.78 -2.80 4.00
CA MET A 149 14.41 -2.34 4.11
C MET A 149 13.63 -2.81 2.89
N ASP A 150 12.61 -3.66 3.09
CA ASP A 150 11.80 -4.19 2.00
C ASP A 150 10.28 -4.06 2.24
N ALA A 151 9.89 -3.55 3.40
CA ALA A 151 8.50 -3.38 3.82
C ALA A 151 7.96 -2.01 3.41
N PHE A 152 7.61 -1.79 2.13
CA PHE A 152 7.06 -0.52 1.67
C PHE A 152 5.80 -0.09 2.44
N GLY A 153 4.92 -1.02 2.81
CA GLY A 153 3.70 -0.74 3.57
C GLY A 153 3.94 -0.04 4.93
N THR A 154 5.16 -0.12 5.47
CA THR A 154 5.55 0.54 6.73
C THR A 154 6.54 1.70 6.54
N ALA A 155 6.92 2.00 5.30
CA ALA A 155 7.96 3.00 5.00
C ALA A 155 7.60 4.43 5.43
N HIS A 156 6.31 4.72 5.59
CA HIS A 156 5.77 5.99 6.07
C HIS A 156 5.93 6.19 7.60
N ARG A 157 6.46 5.21 8.32
CA ARG A 157 6.62 5.26 9.78
C ARG A 157 8.09 5.30 10.17
N ALA A 158 8.46 6.33 10.95
CA ALA A 158 9.75 6.37 11.62
C ALA A 158 9.69 5.48 12.89
N GLN A 159 10.08 4.20 12.76
CA GLN A 159 10.12 3.22 13.84
C GLN A 159 11.53 2.63 13.98
N ALA A 160 11.85 2.02 15.12
CA ALA A 160 13.19 1.46 15.36
C ALA A 160 13.56 0.40 14.30
N SER A 161 12.59 -0.43 13.87
CA SER A 161 12.80 -1.50 12.88
C SER A 161 12.76 -1.04 11.41
N THR A 162 12.35 0.20 11.11
CA THR A 162 12.26 0.71 9.74
C THR A 162 13.26 1.81 9.44
N HIS A 163 13.33 2.82 10.31
CA HIS A 163 14.19 3.99 10.20
C HIS A 163 15.43 3.88 11.08
N GLY A 164 15.22 3.63 12.39
CA GLY A 164 16.31 3.66 13.36
C GLY A 164 17.42 2.66 13.07
N VAL A 165 17.10 1.40 12.76
CA VAL A 165 18.07 0.38 12.39
C VAL A 165 18.91 0.79 11.18
N ALA A 166 18.31 1.41 10.15
CA ALA A 166 19.02 1.90 8.97
C ALA A 166 20.06 2.99 9.32
N LYS A 167 19.76 3.80 10.34
CA LYS A 167 20.69 4.84 10.85
C LYS A 167 21.98 4.24 11.41
N PHE A 168 21.92 3.06 12.05
CA PHE A 168 23.05 2.48 12.80
C PHE A 168 23.65 1.23 12.15
N ALA A 169 22.96 0.56 11.24
CA ALA A 169 23.50 -0.60 10.55
C ALA A 169 24.79 -0.25 9.75
N PRO A 170 25.78 -1.16 9.66
CA PRO A 170 26.99 -0.92 8.88
C PRO A 170 26.67 -0.53 7.43
N ILE A 171 25.82 -1.29 6.78
CA ILE A 171 25.27 -1.02 5.44
C ILE A 171 23.74 -1.05 5.55
N ALA A 172 23.07 -0.06 4.91
CA ALA A 172 21.61 -0.03 4.79
C ALA A 172 21.24 0.12 3.31
N CYS A 173 20.29 -0.72 2.84
CA CYS A 173 19.87 -0.74 1.45
C CYS A 173 18.36 -1.01 1.31
N ALA A 174 17.83 -0.77 0.12
CA ALA A 174 16.50 -1.21 -0.27
C ALA A 174 16.54 -2.65 -0.78
N GLY A 175 15.54 -3.45 -0.39
CA GLY A 175 15.28 -4.74 -1.01
C GLY A 175 14.54 -4.60 -2.34
N PRO A 176 14.42 -5.69 -3.10
CA PRO A 176 13.75 -5.71 -4.42
C PRO A 176 12.32 -5.19 -4.40
N LEU A 177 11.53 -5.52 -3.34
CA LEU A 177 10.14 -5.08 -3.25
C LEU A 177 10.05 -3.57 -3.05
N LEU A 178 10.78 -3.03 -2.07
CA LEU A 178 10.81 -1.58 -1.83
C LEU A 178 11.34 -0.83 -3.04
N ALA A 179 12.42 -1.32 -3.66
CA ALA A 179 13.01 -0.69 -4.84
C ALA A 179 12.02 -0.67 -6.01
N GLY A 180 11.32 -1.78 -6.27
CA GLY A 180 10.29 -1.87 -7.30
C GLY A 180 9.11 -0.92 -7.07
N GLU A 181 8.63 -0.79 -5.82
CA GLU A 181 7.59 0.17 -5.43
C GLU A 181 8.04 1.61 -5.74
N LEU A 182 9.25 1.97 -5.32
CA LEU A 182 9.79 3.32 -5.54
C LEU A 182 10.05 3.62 -7.01
N ASP A 183 10.52 2.65 -7.80
CA ASP A 183 10.72 2.80 -9.24
C ASP A 183 9.38 3.02 -9.96
N ALA A 184 8.35 2.25 -9.60
CA ALA A 184 7.01 2.41 -10.16
C ALA A 184 6.39 3.78 -9.84
N LEU A 185 6.52 4.21 -8.58
CA LEU A 185 6.06 5.53 -8.12
C LEU A 185 6.85 6.66 -8.77
N GLN A 186 8.16 6.53 -8.90
CA GLN A 186 9.00 7.51 -9.58
C GLN A 186 8.61 7.65 -11.05
N LYS A 187 8.39 6.53 -11.74
CA LYS A 187 7.95 6.51 -13.14
C LYS A 187 6.59 7.20 -13.32
N SER A 188 5.66 6.99 -12.38
CA SER A 188 4.31 7.52 -12.49
C SER A 188 4.17 8.98 -12.04
N LEU A 189 5.01 9.49 -11.14
CA LEU A 189 4.83 10.82 -10.52
C LEU A 189 5.92 11.83 -10.87
N HIS A 190 7.18 11.39 -11.06
CA HIS A 190 8.30 12.32 -11.33
C HIS A 190 8.65 12.42 -12.82
N ALA A 191 8.44 11.35 -13.58
CA ALA A 191 8.69 11.34 -15.03
C ALA A 191 7.57 10.61 -15.79
N PRO A 192 6.29 11.03 -15.63
CA PRO A 192 5.17 10.37 -16.28
C PRO A 192 5.18 10.63 -17.79
N GLU A 193 4.88 9.59 -18.56
CA GLU A 193 4.46 9.79 -19.93
C GLU A 193 3.07 10.43 -19.94
N ARG A 194 2.87 11.46 -20.77
CA ARG A 194 1.61 12.21 -20.85
C ARG A 194 0.80 11.83 -22.11
N PRO A 195 -0.53 11.91 -22.07
CA PRO A 195 -1.38 12.43 -20.97
C PRO A 195 -1.42 11.51 -19.75
N MET A 196 -1.55 12.12 -18.57
CA MET A 196 -1.59 11.44 -17.28
C MET A 196 -2.97 11.57 -16.63
N LEU A 197 -3.49 10.46 -16.12
CA LEU A 197 -4.76 10.37 -15.43
C LEU A 197 -4.57 9.89 -13.99
N ALA A 198 -5.31 10.50 -13.05
CA ALA A 198 -5.57 9.88 -11.77
C ALA A 198 -7.06 9.51 -11.65
N ILE A 199 -7.33 8.36 -11.03
CA ILE A 199 -8.66 7.90 -10.64
C ILE A 199 -8.68 7.83 -9.14
N VAL A 200 -9.51 8.66 -8.48
CA VAL A 200 -9.61 8.74 -7.03
C VAL A 200 -11.04 8.49 -6.62
N GLY A 201 -11.31 7.32 -6.08
CA GLY A 201 -12.61 6.93 -5.55
C GLY A 201 -12.62 6.86 -4.03
N GLY A 202 -13.81 6.85 -3.46
CA GLY A 202 -13.98 6.71 -2.02
C GLY A 202 -15.24 7.39 -1.51
N ALA A 203 -15.53 7.17 -0.22
CA ALA A 203 -16.74 7.67 0.41
C ALA A 203 -16.70 9.18 0.69
N LYS A 204 -15.53 9.74 1.03
CA LYS A 204 -15.40 11.12 1.52
C LYS A 204 -14.19 11.84 0.93
N VAL A 205 -14.40 13.09 0.49
CA VAL A 205 -13.33 14.02 0.05
C VAL A 205 -12.33 14.26 1.18
N SER A 206 -12.81 14.46 2.42
CA SER A 206 -11.97 14.70 3.59
C SER A 206 -10.93 13.61 3.84
N SER A 207 -11.26 12.35 3.53
CA SER A 207 -10.35 11.22 3.69
C SER A 207 -9.26 11.13 2.62
N LYS A 208 -9.41 11.83 1.50
CA LYS A 208 -8.50 11.84 0.34
C LYS A 208 -8.05 13.26 -0.03
N LEU A 209 -8.27 14.23 0.86
CA LEU A 209 -8.07 15.64 0.60
C LEU A 209 -6.69 15.96 0.04
N GLU A 210 -5.65 15.51 0.72
CA GLU A 210 -4.27 15.81 0.33
C GLU A 210 -3.86 15.06 -0.95
N VAL A 211 -4.39 13.84 -1.16
CA VAL A 211 -4.22 13.09 -2.42
C VAL A 211 -4.82 13.85 -3.59
N LEU A 212 -6.06 14.35 -3.44
CA LEU A 212 -6.77 15.10 -4.49
C LEU A 212 -6.03 16.39 -4.82
N LYS A 213 -5.61 17.18 -3.83
CA LYS A 213 -4.83 18.41 -4.02
C LYS A 213 -3.50 18.13 -4.74
N SER A 214 -2.75 17.14 -4.27
CA SER A 214 -1.46 16.78 -4.85
C SER A 214 -1.61 16.33 -6.30
N LEU A 215 -2.58 15.46 -6.58
CA LEU A 215 -2.79 14.93 -7.93
C LEU A 215 -3.33 16.00 -8.89
N ALA A 216 -4.24 16.88 -8.45
CA ALA A 216 -4.78 17.95 -9.30
C ALA A 216 -3.70 18.86 -9.90
N THR A 217 -2.55 18.99 -9.24
CA THR A 217 -1.41 19.78 -9.77
C THR A 217 -0.49 19.00 -10.70
N LYS A 218 -0.65 17.67 -10.79
CA LYS A 218 0.29 16.79 -11.49
C LYS A 218 -0.31 16.14 -12.73
N VAL A 219 -1.65 15.90 -12.74
CA VAL A 219 -2.31 15.15 -13.79
C VAL A 219 -2.98 16.04 -14.85
N ASP A 220 -3.19 15.51 -16.04
CA ASP A 220 -3.94 16.18 -17.09
C ASP A 220 -5.45 15.96 -16.90
N HIS A 221 -5.84 14.81 -16.34
CA HIS A 221 -7.22 14.46 -16.04
C HIS A 221 -7.32 13.82 -14.66
N LEU A 222 -8.41 14.11 -13.94
CA LEU A 222 -8.73 13.51 -12.65
C LEU A 222 -10.16 12.97 -12.67
N ILE A 223 -10.32 11.66 -12.66
CA ILE A 223 -11.62 11.01 -12.47
C ILE A 223 -11.86 10.85 -10.97
N VAL A 224 -13.00 11.30 -10.50
CA VAL A 224 -13.46 11.14 -9.12
C VAL A 224 -14.62 10.17 -9.06
N GLY A 225 -14.69 9.32 -8.01
CA GLY A 225 -15.70 8.28 -7.87
C GLY A 225 -16.32 8.21 -6.48
N GLY A 226 -17.46 7.51 -6.36
CA GLY A 226 -18.15 7.31 -5.09
C GLY A 226 -18.67 8.60 -4.47
N GLY A 227 -18.68 8.69 -3.15
CA GLY A 227 -19.12 9.89 -2.41
C GLY A 227 -18.28 11.13 -2.70
N ILE A 228 -17.02 10.96 -3.12
CA ILE A 228 -16.18 12.05 -3.60
C ILE A 228 -16.84 12.68 -4.83
N ALA A 229 -17.25 11.90 -5.84
CA ALA A 229 -17.92 12.42 -7.04
C ALA A 229 -19.21 13.16 -6.73
N ASN A 230 -19.97 12.71 -5.73
CA ASN A 230 -21.20 13.40 -5.29
C ASN A 230 -20.92 14.82 -4.80
N THR A 231 -19.82 15.05 -4.08
CA THR A 231 -19.42 16.38 -3.64
C THR A 231 -19.04 17.27 -4.83
N PHE A 232 -18.42 16.72 -5.86
CA PHE A 232 -18.11 17.46 -7.11
C PHE A 232 -19.37 17.77 -7.93
N LEU A 233 -20.32 16.83 -8.00
CA LEU A 233 -21.63 17.06 -8.64
C LEU A 233 -22.38 18.20 -7.91
N ALA A 234 -22.44 18.16 -6.57
CA ALA A 234 -23.04 19.22 -5.77
C ALA A 234 -22.33 20.58 -5.97
N ALA A 235 -20.99 20.56 -6.10
CA ALA A 235 -20.21 21.76 -6.40
C ALA A 235 -20.57 22.39 -7.77
N SER A 236 -21.06 21.57 -8.70
CA SER A 236 -21.56 22.01 -10.01
C SER A 236 -23.06 22.40 -9.99
N GLY A 237 -23.70 22.38 -8.80
CA GLY A 237 -25.11 22.75 -8.64
C GLY A 237 -26.10 21.62 -8.96
N ILE A 238 -25.62 20.37 -9.08
CA ILE A 238 -26.46 19.20 -9.35
C ILE A 238 -27.00 18.67 -8.03
N ASN A 239 -28.31 18.33 -8.01
CA ASN A 239 -28.92 17.64 -6.87
C ASN A 239 -28.33 16.23 -6.73
N VAL A 240 -27.90 15.87 -5.53
CA VAL A 240 -27.35 14.54 -5.23
C VAL A 240 -28.25 13.73 -4.28
N GLY A 241 -29.45 14.24 -3.98
CA GLY A 241 -30.45 13.61 -3.13
C GLY A 241 -29.93 13.28 -1.74
N LYS A 242 -30.11 12.03 -1.29
CA LYS A 242 -29.62 11.49 -0.02
C LYS A 242 -28.19 10.92 -0.11
N SER A 243 -27.52 11.11 -1.24
CA SER A 243 -26.17 10.56 -1.45
C SER A 243 -25.20 11.15 -0.42
N LEU A 244 -24.19 10.34 -0.08
CA LEU A 244 -23.07 10.84 0.74
C LEU A 244 -22.38 11.99 0.03
N CYS A 245 -22.38 13.18 0.67
CA CYS A 245 -21.82 14.41 0.15
C CYS A 245 -21.29 15.25 1.30
N GLU A 246 -20.09 15.82 1.14
CA GLU A 246 -19.48 16.72 2.12
C GLU A 246 -19.66 18.17 1.65
N THR A 247 -20.78 18.80 2.05
CA THR A 247 -21.15 20.15 1.63
C THR A 247 -20.13 21.21 2.00
N ASP A 248 -19.43 21.05 3.13
CA ASP A 248 -18.38 21.98 3.60
C ASP A 248 -17.14 21.96 2.69
N LEU A 249 -16.98 20.91 1.86
CA LEU A 249 -15.88 20.78 0.91
C LEU A 249 -16.24 21.16 -0.54
N ILE A 250 -17.46 21.66 -0.77
CA ILE A 250 -17.86 22.20 -2.09
C ILE A 250 -16.92 23.31 -2.59
N PRO A 251 -16.46 24.28 -1.76
CA PRO A 251 -15.50 25.29 -2.21
C PRO A 251 -14.20 24.68 -2.74
N LEU A 252 -13.67 23.66 -2.06
CA LEU A 252 -12.48 22.95 -2.51
C LEU A 252 -12.72 22.18 -3.81
N ALA A 253 -13.85 21.49 -3.94
CA ALA A 253 -14.18 20.80 -5.19
C ALA A 253 -14.19 21.76 -6.39
N LYS A 254 -14.74 22.97 -6.22
CA LYS A 254 -14.69 24.05 -7.25
C LYS A 254 -13.28 24.49 -7.57
N GLU A 255 -12.43 24.65 -6.55
CA GLU A 255 -11.01 24.99 -6.73
C GLU A 255 -10.29 23.92 -7.57
N LEU A 256 -10.45 22.65 -7.23
CA LEU A 256 -9.82 21.53 -7.94
C LEU A 256 -10.31 21.42 -9.40
N MET A 257 -11.61 21.65 -9.65
CA MET A 257 -12.16 21.70 -11.01
C MET A 257 -11.63 22.86 -11.86
N ALA A 258 -11.16 23.94 -11.22
CA ALA A 258 -10.50 25.04 -11.92
C ALA A 258 -9.02 24.77 -12.22
N GLN A 259 -8.38 23.84 -11.51
CA GLN A 259 -6.96 23.50 -11.65
C GLN A 259 -6.69 22.43 -12.69
N THR A 260 -7.57 21.42 -12.79
CA THR A 260 -7.38 20.27 -13.69
C THR A 260 -8.71 19.85 -14.31
N SER A 261 -8.64 19.08 -15.41
CA SER A 261 -9.82 18.52 -16.07
C SER A 261 -10.41 17.41 -15.21
N ILE A 262 -11.61 17.65 -14.66
CA ILE A 262 -12.36 16.65 -13.85
C ILE A 262 -13.69 16.36 -14.59
N PRO A 263 -13.75 15.31 -15.44
CA PRO A 263 -14.99 14.93 -16.08
C PRO A 263 -15.98 14.41 -15.04
N LEU A 264 -17.16 15.04 -14.98
CA LEU A 264 -18.21 14.66 -14.04
C LEU A 264 -19.14 13.61 -14.67
N PRO A 265 -19.75 12.74 -13.85
CA PRO A 265 -20.79 11.83 -14.31
C PRO A 265 -21.93 12.56 -15.01
N ILE A 266 -22.43 11.98 -16.12
CA ILE A 266 -23.60 12.45 -16.88
C ILE A 266 -24.83 11.62 -16.57
N ASP A 267 -24.63 10.36 -16.18
CA ASP A 267 -25.63 9.45 -15.65
C ASP A 267 -25.07 8.66 -14.46
N VAL A 268 -25.96 8.20 -13.61
CA VAL A 268 -25.65 7.50 -12.36
C VAL A 268 -26.62 6.34 -12.13
N VAL A 269 -26.22 5.38 -11.31
CA VAL A 269 -27.08 4.34 -10.80
C VAL A 269 -27.48 4.71 -9.36
N VAL A 270 -28.78 4.88 -9.15
CA VAL A 270 -29.35 5.28 -7.86
C VAL A 270 -30.21 4.18 -7.27
N ALA A 271 -30.34 4.22 -5.94
CA ALA A 271 -31.32 3.46 -5.18
C ALA A 271 -31.95 4.34 -4.10
N LYS A 272 -32.99 3.85 -3.42
CA LYS A 272 -33.63 4.56 -2.33
C LYS A 272 -32.97 4.27 -0.97
N GLU A 273 -32.20 3.21 -0.89
CA GLU A 273 -31.49 2.75 0.30
C GLU A 273 -30.17 2.07 -0.07
N PHE A 274 -29.25 2.03 0.88
CA PHE A 274 -27.98 1.29 0.76
C PHE A 274 -28.20 -0.16 1.21
N SER A 275 -28.56 -1.02 0.27
CA SER A 275 -28.88 -2.43 0.53
C SER A 275 -28.55 -3.29 -0.70
N ALA A 276 -28.20 -4.55 -0.46
CA ALA A 276 -27.99 -5.54 -1.52
C ALA A 276 -29.31 -5.88 -2.26
N GLU A 277 -30.45 -5.68 -1.62
CA GLU A 277 -31.80 -5.91 -2.17
C GLU A 277 -32.39 -4.66 -2.81
N ALA A 278 -31.72 -3.51 -2.71
CA ALA A 278 -32.23 -2.24 -3.25
C ALA A 278 -32.35 -2.28 -4.78
N ALA A 279 -33.49 -1.82 -5.29
CA ALA A 279 -33.70 -1.71 -6.73
C ALA A 279 -32.81 -0.61 -7.33
N ALA A 280 -31.92 -0.99 -8.24
CA ALA A 280 -31.04 -0.07 -8.97
C ALA A 280 -31.79 0.58 -10.15
N THR A 281 -31.65 1.88 -10.31
CA THR A 281 -32.22 2.64 -11.42
C THR A 281 -31.17 3.55 -12.02
N THR A 282 -30.98 3.49 -13.33
CA THR A 282 -30.11 4.43 -14.05
C THR A 282 -30.88 5.73 -14.33
N LYS A 283 -30.28 6.87 -14.00
CA LYS A 283 -30.82 8.21 -14.23
C LYS A 283 -29.75 9.13 -14.79
N LEU A 284 -30.17 10.09 -15.61
CA LEU A 284 -29.33 11.25 -15.88
C LEU A 284 -29.14 12.07 -14.59
N VAL A 285 -28.00 12.72 -14.41
CA VAL A 285 -27.72 13.49 -13.19
C VAL A 285 -28.73 14.64 -12.98
N ALA A 286 -29.35 15.15 -14.03
CA ALA A 286 -30.43 16.15 -13.97
C ALA A 286 -31.76 15.59 -13.46
N GLU A 287 -31.94 14.27 -13.39
CA GLU A 287 -33.18 13.59 -13.01
C GLU A 287 -33.12 13.00 -11.58
N ILE A 288 -32.03 13.29 -10.84
CA ILE A 288 -31.87 12.81 -9.46
C ILE A 288 -32.90 13.49 -8.57
N SER A 289 -33.68 12.67 -7.85
CA SER A 289 -34.69 13.12 -6.90
C SER A 289 -34.08 13.24 -5.50
N ASP A 290 -34.72 14.01 -4.61
CA ASP A 290 -34.26 14.26 -3.25
C ASP A 290 -34.14 12.99 -2.38
N ASP A 291 -34.86 11.94 -2.74
CA ASP A 291 -34.84 10.65 -2.04
C ASP A 291 -33.92 9.60 -2.71
N ASP A 292 -33.25 9.94 -3.80
CA ASP A 292 -32.27 9.09 -4.46
C ASP A 292 -30.93 9.08 -3.73
N MET A 293 -30.25 7.96 -3.77
CA MET A 293 -28.88 7.75 -3.31
C MET A 293 -28.05 7.23 -4.47
N ILE A 294 -27.03 7.99 -4.87
CA ILE A 294 -26.08 7.58 -5.93
C ILE A 294 -25.15 6.51 -5.37
N LEU A 295 -25.14 5.33 -5.99
CA LEU A 295 -24.34 4.19 -5.56
C LEU A 295 -23.34 3.70 -6.63
N ASP A 296 -23.51 4.11 -7.90
CA ASP A 296 -22.53 3.85 -8.96
C ASP A 296 -22.67 4.90 -10.07
N ILE A 297 -21.69 4.95 -10.98
CA ILE A 297 -21.81 5.69 -12.23
C ILE A 297 -22.69 4.93 -13.22
N GLY A 298 -23.38 5.66 -14.09
CA GLY A 298 -24.20 5.06 -15.15
C GLY A 298 -23.38 4.58 -16.36
N PRO A 299 -24.01 3.85 -17.29
CA PRO A 299 -23.32 3.28 -18.45
C PRO A 299 -22.75 4.32 -19.43
N GLN A 300 -23.38 5.48 -19.57
CA GLN A 300 -22.86 6.54 -20.44
C GLN A 300 -21.62 7.19 -19.82
N THR A 301 -21.62 7.40 -18.50
CA THR A 301 -20.45 7.87 -17.73
C THR A 301 -19.31 6.87 -17.81
N ALA A 302 -19.61 5.56 -17.63
CA ALA A 302 -18.62 4.50 -17.73
C ALA A 302 -17.95 4.46 -19.10
N ALA A 303 -18.71 4.62 -20.19
CA ALA A 303 -18.19 4.70 -21.55
C ALA A 303 -17.31 5.94 -21.75
N MET A 304 -17.75 7.11 -21.30
CA MET A 304 -16.97 8.35 -21.37
C MET A 304 -15.65 8.26 -20.60
N PHE A 305 -15.67 7.64 -19.43
CA PHE A 305 -14.45 7.41 -18.63
C PHE A 305 -13.53 6.40 -19.30
N ALA A 306 -14.07 5.32 -19.89
CA ALA A 306 -13.29 4.35 -20.64
C ALA A 306 -12.59 4.98 -21.84
N ASP A 307 -13.26 5.85 -22.61
CA ASP A 307 -12.66 6.61 -23.70
C ASP A 307 -11.54 7.53 -23.21
N THR A 308 -11.75 8.21 -22.08
CA THR A 308 -10.71 9.03 -21.44
C THR A 308 -9.51 8.17 -21.07
N ILE A 309 -9.73 7.03 -20.39
CA ILE A 309 -8.68 6.10 -19.96
C ILE A 309 -7.89 5.59 -21.15
N ALA A 310 -8.55 5.23 -22.27
CA ALA A 310 -7.91 4.68 -23.47
C ALA A 310 -6.86 5.62 -24.08
N ALA A 311 -7.01 6.93 -23.91
CA ALA A 311 -6.09 7.95 -24.44
C ALA A 311 -4.86 8.20 -23.53
N MET A 312 -4.84 7.67 -22.31
CA MET A 312 -3.82 7.99 -21.32
C MET A 312 -2.55 7.15 -21.50
N LYS A 313 -1.41 7.74 -21.10
CA LYS A 313 -0.09 7.08 -21.10
C LYS A 313 0.36 6.67 -19.70
N THR A 314 -0.07 7.43 -18.69
CA THR A 314 0.17 7.09 -17.28
C THR A 314 -1.13 7.17 -16.51
N ILE A 315 -1.44 6.12 -15.72
CA ILE A 315 -2.66 6.03 -14.93
C ILE A 315 -2.30 5.71 -13.49
N ILE A 316 -2.81 6.53 -12.55
CA ILE A 316 -2.79 6.23 -11.11
C ILE A 316 -4.22 5.91 -10.68
N TRP A 317 -4.43 4.72 -10.11
CA TRP A 317 -5.75 4.28 -9.66
C TRP A 317 -5.80 4.03 -8.15
N ASN A 318 -6.64 4.80 -7.46
CA ASN A 318 -6.86 4.69 -6.02
C ASN A 318 -8.32 4.85 -5.65
N GLY A 319 -9.05 3.77 -5.58
CA GLY A 319 -10.45 3.69 -5.13
C GLY A 319 -11.45 3.38 -6.24
N PRO A 320 -12.56 2.72 -5.88
CA PRO A 320 -13.66 2.39 -6.78
C PRO A 320 -14.51 3.62 -7.12
N VAL A 321 -15.29 3.56 -8.19
CA VAL A 321 -16.20 4.64 -8.60
C VAL A 321 -17.66 4.40 -8.18
N GLY A 322 -17.95 3.23 -7.61
CA GLY A 322 -19.27 2.82 -7.09
C GLY A 322 -19.14 1.80 -5.97
N VAL A 323 -20.24 1.34 -5.43
CA VAL A 323 -20.33 0.32 -4.36
C VAL A 323 -20.22 -1.06 -4.98
N PHE A 324 -19.02 -1.41 -5.43
CA PHE A 324 -18.78 -2.61 -6.26
C PHE A 324 -18.95 -3.93 -5.50
N GLU A 325 -19.04 -3.90 -4.18
CA GLU A 325 -19.33 -5.06 -3.34
C GLU A 325 -20.80 -5.55 -3.52
N ILE A 326 -21.67 -4.68 -4.04
CA ILE A 326 -23.07 -4.99 -4.33
C ILE A 326 -23.21 -5.12 -5.86
N PRO A 327 -23.60 -6.30 -6.39
CA PRO A 327 -23.54 -6.58 -7.82
C PRO A 327 -24.22 -5.56 -8.74
N GLN A 328 -25.39 -5.03 -8.34
CA GLN A 328 -26.13 -4.04 -9.15
C GLN A 328 -25.50 -2.65 -9.16
N PHE A 329 -24.49 -2.38 -8.32
CA PHE A 329 -23.74 -1.14 -8.23
C PHE A 329 -22.25 -1.32 -8.53
N ALA A 330 -21.88 -2.44 -9.17
CA ALA A 330 -20.50 -2.81 -9.47
C ALA A 330 -20.06 -2.47 -10.91
N HIS A 331 -21.01 -2.19 -11.79
CA HIS A 331 -20.75 -2.07 -13.23
C HIS A 331 -19.83 -0.91 -13.61
N GLY A 332 -19.91 0.21 -12.88
CA GLY A 332 -19.04 1.35 -13.10
C GLY A 332 -17.58 1.02 -12.79
N THR A 333 -17.33 0.42 -11.61
CA THR A 333 -15.97 0.01 -11.21
C THR A 333 -15.43 -1.11 -12.10
N GLU A 334 -16.29 -2.05 -12.53
CA GLU A 334 -15.91 -3.09 -13.51
C GLU A 334 -15.46 -2.49 -14.84
N ALA A 335 -16.23 -1.52 -15.36
CA ALA A 335 -15.89 -0.83 -16.62
C ALA A 335 -14.54 -0.10 -16.53
N ILE A 336 -14.30 0.62 -15.41
CA ILE A 336 -13.02 1.28 -15.16
C ILE A 336 -11.88 0.25 -15.09
N ALA A 337 -12.05 -0.85 -14.33
CA ALA A 337 -11.05 -1.90 -14.20
C ALA A 337 -10.66 -2.48 -15.57
N LYS A 338 -11.66 -2.78 -16.41
CA LYS A 338 -11.45 -3.29 -17.78
C LYS A 338 -10.78 -2.26 -18.70
N ALA A 339 -11.17 -0.98 -18.59
CA ALA A 339 -10.57 0.09 -19.37
C ALA A 339 -9.10 0.31 -19.02
N VAL A 340 -8.75 0.33 -17.71
CA VAL A 340 -7.36 0.40 -17.25
C VAL A 340 -6.57 -0.82 -17.71
N ALA A 341 -7.14 -2.02 -17.60
CA ALA A 341 -6.50 -3.25 -18.04
C ALA A 341 -6.25 -3.33 -19.56
N ALA A 342 -7.11 -2.72 -20.36
CA ALA A 342 -6.97 -2.65 -21.83
C ALA A 342 -6.03 -1.54 -22.30
N ASN A 343 -5.67 -0.59 -21.44
CA ASN A 343 -4.80 0.52 -21.79
C ASN A 343 -3.34 0.05 -21.91
N ALA A 344 -2.64 0.47 -22.97
CA ALA A 344 -1.24 0.10 -23.22
C ALA A 344 -0.21 0.96 -22.46
N GLY A 345 -0.65 2.03 -21.78
CA GLY A 345 0.19 2.90 -20.98
C GLY A 345 0.58 2.28 -19.63
N PHE A 346 1.41 2.99 -18.88
CA PHE A 346 1.80 2.55 -17.56
C PHE A 346 0.68 2.79 -16.54
N SER A 347 0.22 1.75 -15.86
CA SER A 347 -0.79 1.85 -14.81
C SER A 347 -0.22 1.42 -13.46
N ILE A 348 -0.45 2.25 -12.43
CA ILE A 348 -0.18 1.92 -11.04
C ILE A 348 -1.48 1.99 -10.24
N ALA A 349 -1.74 0.95 -9.46
CA ALA A 349 -2.90 0.88 -8.58
C ALA A 349 -2.48 0.66 -7.13
N GLY A 350 -3.19 1.27 -6.19
CA GLY A 350 -2.93 1.11 -4.77
C GLY A 350 -4.14 1.41 -3.91
N GLY A 351 -4.10 0.88 -2.67
CA GLY A 351 -5.21 0.95 -1.72
C GLY A 351 -6.06 -0.32 -1.69
N GLY A 352 -6.52 -0.70 -0.49
CA GLY A 352 -7.19 -2.00 -0.28
C GLY A 352 -8.42 -2.20 -1.13
N GLU A 353 -9.29 -1.19 -1.25
CA GLU A 353 -10.51 -1.23 -2.08
C GLU A 353 -10.18 -1.37 -3.58
N THR A 354 -9.11 -0.70 -4.05
CA THR A 354 -8.66 -0.81 -5.43
C THR A 354 -8.17 -2.22 -5.75
N ILE A 355 -7.36 -2.79 -4.86
CA ILE A 355 -6.84 -4.16 -5.01
C ILE A 355 -7.99 -5.16 -4.99
N ALA A 356 -8.96 -4.99 -4.09
CA ALA A 356 -10.15 -5.84 -4.04
C ALA A 356 -10.97 -5.77 -5.35
N ALA A 357 -11.13 -4.58 -5.94
CA ALA A 357 -11.79 -4.42 -7.24
C ALA A 357 -11.00 -5.09 -8.37
N ILE A 358 -9.66 -4.92 -8.42
CA ILE A 358 -8.77 -5.56 -9.39
C ILE A 358 -8.90 -7.08 -9.35
N ASP A 359 -8.92 -7.66 -8.16
CA ASP A 359 -9.05 -9.11 -7.96
C ASP A 359 -10.47 -9.59 -8.32
N THR A 360 -11.51 -8.86 -7.89
CA THR A 360 -12.91 -9.19 -8.18
C THR A 360 -13.18 -9.26 -9.68
N PHE A 361 -12.63 -8.30 -10.44
CA PHE A 361 -12.84 -8.24 -11.89
C PHE A 361 -11.76 -8.96 -12.71
N GLY A 362 -10.81 -9.64 -12.05
CA GLY A 362 -9.84 -10.54 -12.68
C GLY A 362 -8.81 -9.84 -13.57
N VAL A 363 -8.49 -8.57 -13.29
CA VAL A 363 -7.58 -7.77 -14.13
C VAL A 363 -6.15 -7.63 -13.56
N THR A 364 -5.83 -8.36 -12.50
CA THR A 364 -4.54 -8.30 -11.77
C THR A 364 -3.32 -8.36 -12.69
N LYS A 365 -3.32 -9.23 -13.70
CA LYS A 365 -2.19 -9.42 -14.62
C LYS A 365 -2.02 -8.30 -15.66
N SER A 366 -3.03 -7.45 -15.82
CA SER A 366 -3.07 -6.38 -16.83
C SER A 366 -2.72 -5.01 -16.25
N ILE A 367 -2.59 -4.88 -14.94
CA ILE A 367 -2.11 -3.66 -14.28
C ILE A 367 -0.59 -3.69 -14.25
N SER A 368 0.08 -2.62 -14.71
CA SER A 368 1.54 -2.59 -14.80
C SER A 368 2.22 -2.70 -13.44
N TYR A 369 1.63 -2.11 -12.40
CA TYR A 369 2.11 -2.23 -11.03
C TYR A 369 0.96 -2.14 -10.01
N ILE A 370 0.92 -3.05 -9.05
CA ILE A 370 -0.03 -3.04 -7.94
C ILE A 370 0.76 -2.82 -6.66
N SER A 371 0.58 -1.65 -6.04
CA SER A 371 1.28 -1.31 -4.80
C SER A 371 0.72 -2.08 -3.62
N THR A 372 1.60 -2.68 -2.85
CA THR A 372 1.27 -3.32 -1.58
C THR A 372 1.24 -2.35 -0.41
N GLY A 373 1.61 -1.08 -0.66
CA GLY A 373 1.97 -0.09 0.34
C GLY A 373 0.81 0.54 1.12
N GLY A 374 -0.43 0.44 0.65
CA GLY A 374 -1.59 1.01 1.35
C GLY A 374 -1.38 2.49 1.73
N GLY A 375 -1.14 2.75 3.03
CA GLY A 375 -0.89 4.10 3.54
C GLY A 375 0.36 4.77 2.98
N ALA A 376 1.47 4.03 2.88
CA ALA A 376 2.72 4.57 2.33
C ALA A 376 2.58 5.00 0.85
N PHE A 377 1.80 4.24 0.07
CA PHE A 377 1.46 4.62 -1.31
C PHE A 377 0.75 5.97 -1.34
N LEU A 378 -0.26 6.16 -0.49
CA LEU A 378 -1.03 7.41 -0.44
C LEU A 378 -0.18 8.59 0.01
N GLU A 379 0.63 8.43 1.06
CA GLU A 379 1.52 9.48 1.54
C GLU A 379 2.56 9.86 0.49
N TYR A 380 3.12 8.89 -0.24
CA TYR A 380 4.04 9.18 -1.34
C TYR A 380 3.35 9.96 -2.48
N VAL A 381 2.11 9.58 -2.86
CA VAL A 381 1.31 10.29 -3.86
C VAL A 381 1.00 11.72 -3.43
N GLN A 382 0.80 11.95 -2.12
CA GLN A 382 0.64 13.29 -1.53
C GLN A 382 1.92 14.14 -1.65
N GLY A 383 3.05 13.52 -1.86
CA GLY A 383 4.36 14.17 -1.90
C GLY A 383 5.06 14.18 -0.55
N GLU A 384 4.57 13.40 0.41
CA GLU A 384 5.19 13.25 1.72
C GLU A 384 6.49 12.47 1.64
N VAL A 385 7.44 12.86 2.48
CA VAL A 385 8.71 12.14 2.61
C VAL A 385 8.49 10.89 3.46
N LEU A 386 8.77 9.71 2.89
CA LEU A 386 8.69 8.46 3.63
C LEU A 386 9.96 8.28 4.48
N PRO A 387 9.87 8.27 5.83
CA PRO A 387 11.04 8.25 6.71
C PRO A 387 12.01 7.09 6.44
N ALA A 388 11.49 5.88 6.16
CA ALA A 388 12.33 4.72 5.87
C ALA A 388 13.07 4.82 4.51
N VAL A 389 12.52 5.58 3.56
CA VAL A 389 13.18 5.87 2.27
C VAL A 389 14.20 6.97 2.45
N ASP A 390 13.87 8.04 3.17
CA ASP A 390 14.73 9.18 3.42
C ASP A 390 16.05 8.77 4.10
N ILE A 391 15.97 7.93 5.14
CA ILE A 391 17.18 7.43 5.81
C ILE A 391 18.07 6.62 4.86
N LEU A 392 17.51 5.83 3.92
CA LEU A 392 18.30 5.10 2.92
C LEU A 392 19.02 6.05 1.96
N LEU A 393 18.36 7.14 1.55
CA LEU A 393 18.98 8.19 0.70
C LEU A 393 20.09 8.90 1.45
N GLN A 394 19.89 9.27 2.72
CA GLN A 394 20.91 9.89 3.56
C GLN A 394 22.14 8.98 3.75
N ARG A 395 21.91 7.67 3.97
CA ARG A 395 22.98 6.67 4.12
C ARG A 395 23.79 6.48 2.84
N ALA A 396 23.14 6.46 1.68
CA ALA A 396 23.84 6.37 0.39
C ALA A 396 24.71 7.61 0.14
N ALA A 397 24.18 8.82 0.39
CA ALA A 397 24.94 10.06 0.23
C ALA A 397 26.14 10.18 1.18
N SER A 398 26.11 9.53 2.35
CA SER A 398 27.20 9.54 3.33
C SER A 398 28.30 8.52 3.02
N SER A 399 28.11 7.66 2.03
CA SER A 399 29.02 6.58 1.64
C SER A 399 29.86 6.93 0.39
N GLU A 400 29.50 8.03 -0.27
CA GLU A 400 30.28 8.68 -1.37
C GLU A 400 31.31 9.64 -0.79
#